data_01eaac3a6d00d4840ec8d0970c96acc3
#
_entry.id   01eaac3a6d00d4840ec8d0970c96acc3
#
_cell.length_a   1.000
_cell.length_b   1.000
_cell.length_c   1.000
_cell.angle_alpha   90.00
_cell.angle_beta   90.00
_cell.angle_gamma   90.00
#
_symmetry.space_group_name_H-M   'P 1'
#
loop_
_entity.id
_entity.type
_entity.pdbx_description
1 polymer ?
#
loop_
_entity_poly.entity_id
_entity_poly.type
_entity_poly.pdbx_seq_one_letter_code
_entity_poly.pdbx_strand_id
1 'polypeptide(L)'
;MRWMGVQMWSVIESECQTAGAEGYPVYGVAVRLSDGGTWSWADVDTDRSAVQRLAERLRCTQPEPCLFEDLVLDFIEEMAGKV
;
A
#
# COMPACT_ATOMS: atom_id res chain seq x y z
N MET A 1 -23.19 -3.17 10.87
CA MET A 1 -22.45 -2.53 11.95
C MET A 1 -21.40 -1.59 11.38
N ARG A 2 -21.34 -0.40 11.88
CA ARG A 2 -20.39 0.57 11.39
C ARG A 2 -19.00 0.29 11.96
N TRP A 3 -17.99 0.26 11.08
CA TRP A 3 -16.62 0.10 11.51
C TRP A 3 -16.11 1.41 12.14
N MET A 4 -15.54 1.32 13.33
CA MET A 4 -15.19 2.48 14.14
C MET A 4 -13.69 2.73 14.26
N GLY A 5 -12.87 1.88 13.67
CA GLY A 5 -11.42 2.02 13.79
C GLY A 5 -10.87 3.17 12.95
N VAL A 6 -9.82 3.83 13.44
CA VAL A 6 -9.08 4.82 12.68
C VAL A 6 -7.92 4.11 11.98
N GLN A 7 -7.76 4.41 10.69
CA GLN A 7 -6.69 3.83 9.89
C GLN A 7 -5.55 4.82 9.73
N MET A 8 -4.34 4.35 10.03
CA MET A 8 -3.14 5.14 9.84
C MET A 8 -2.33 4.53 8.71
N TRP A 9 -2.46 5.11 7.52
CA TRP A 9 -1.76 4.64 6.33
C TRP A 9 -0.43 5.35 6.20
N SER A 10 0.59 4.59 5.81
CA SER A 10 1.93 5.13 5.59
C SER A 10 2.57 4.44 4.40
N VAL A 11 3.56 5.11 3.81
CA VAL A 11 4.38 4.54 2.75
C VAL A 11 5.59 3.89 3.40
N ILE A 12 5.89 2.68 2.96
CA ILE A 12 7.08 1.96 3.41
C ILE A 12 8.03 1.77 2.24
N GLU A 13 9.31 1.82 2.51
CA GLU A 13 10.34 1.64 1.52
C GLU A 13 11.11 0.36 1.84
N SER A 14 11.36 -0.42 0.81
CA SER A 14 12.19 -1.61 0.94
C SER A 14 13.05 -1.73 -0.29
N GLU A 15 13.96 -2.68 -0.25
CA GLU A 15 14.87 -2.91 -1.38
C GLU A 15 14.58 -4.28 -1.97
N CYS A 16 14.29 -4.28 -3.26
CA CYS A 16 14.07 -5.52 -3.98
C CYS A 16 15.40 -5.96 -4.58
N GLN A 17 15.85 -7.14 -4.18
CA GLN A 17 17.10 -7.71 -4.70
C GLN A 17 16.78 -8.90 -5.59
N THR A 18 17.25 -8.82 -6.81
CA THR A 18 17.14 -9.91 -7.75
C THR A 18 18.52 -10.56 -7.88
N ALA A 19 18.56 -11.87 -8.00
CA ALA A 19 19.83 -12.60 -8.11
C ALA A 19 20.69 -12.05 -9.24
N GLY A 20 21.91 -11.64 -8.92
CA GLY A 20 22.86 -11.11 -9.88
C GLY A 20 22.65 -9.67 -10.28
N ALA A 21 21.69 -8.98 -9.67
CA ALA A 21 21.42 -7.57 -9.97
C ALA A 21 21.54 -6.74 -8.70
N GLU A 22 21.83 -5.46 -8.86
CA GLU A 22 21.82 -4.52 -7.75
C GLU A 22 20.38 -4.33 -7.29
N GLY A 23 20.20 -4.15 -5.99
CA GLY A 23 18.90 -3.87 -5.42
C GLY A 23 18.35 -2.53 -5.92
N TYR A 24 17.06 -2.43 -6.02
CA TYR A 24 16.40 -1.17 -6.35
C TYR A 24 15.28 -0.91 -5.32
N PRO A 25 14.97 0.37 -5.06
CA PRO A 25 13.95 0.67 -4.07
C PRO A 25 12.55 0.32 -4.59
N VAL A 26 11.76 -0.27 -3.72
CA VAL A 26 10.34 -0.48 -3.98
C VAL A 26 9.56 0.14 -2.83
N TYR A 27 8.37 0.60 -3.12
CA TYR A 27 7.54 1.30 -2.16
C TYR A 27 6.24 0.54 -1.99
N GLY A 28 5.78 0.52 -0.78
CA GLY A 28 4.54 -0.14 -0.46
C GLY A 28 3.75 0.67 0.54
N VAL A 29 2.66 0.10 1.02
CA VAL A 29 1.80 0.77 1.99
C VAL A 29 1.63 -0.13 3.21
N ALA A 30 1.49 0.51 4.35
CA ALA A 30 1.17 -0.17 5.59
C ALA A 30 0.04 0.58 6.26
N VAL A 31 -0.81 -0.15 6.94
CA VAL A 31 -1.90 0.45 7.70
C VAL A 31 -1.91 -0.14 9.09
N ARG A 32 -2.14 0.73 10.07
CA ARG A 32 -2.34 0.34 11.46
C ARG A 32 -3.72 0.82 11.88
N LEU A 33 -4.48 -0.08 12.46
CA LEU A 33 -5.78 0.25 12.99
C LEU A 33 -5.68 0.57 14.46
N SER A 34 -6.60 1.40 14.95
CA SER A 34 -6.63 1.78 16.35
C SER A 34 -6.89 0.60 17.29
N ASP A 35 -7.45 -0.49 16.77
CA ASP A 35 -7.68 -1.70 17.56
C ASP A 35 -6.46 -2.62 17.62
N GLY A 36 -5.36 -2.24 16.97
CA GLY A 36 -4.13 -3.01 16.98
C GLY A 36 -3.90 -3.85 15.73
N GLY A 37 -4.85 -3.94 14.82
CA GLY A 37 -4.69 -4.67 13.57
C GLY A 37 -3.71 -3.96 12.63
N THR A 38 -2.91 -4.73 11.90
CA THR A 38 -1.96 -4.17 10.95
C THR A 38 -1.96 -4.97 9.66
N TRP A 39 -1.78 -4.27 8.54
CA TRP A 39 -1.59 -4.87 7.23
C TRP A 39 -0.47 -4.14 6.53
N SER A 40 0.23 -4.84 5.65
CA SER A 40 1.28 -4.19 4.86
C SER A 40 1.45 -4.90 3.52
N TRP A 41 1.81 -4.10 2.53
CA TRP A 41 2.17 -4.57 1.18
C TRP A 41 3.48 -3.90 0.83
N ALA A 42 4.58 -4.64 0.88
CA ALA A 42 5.91 -4.07 0.75
C ALA A 42 6.30 -3.73 -0.68
N ASP A 43 5.73 -4.43 -1.65
CA ASP A 43 6.13 -4.31 -3.05
C ASP A 43 4.91 -3.94 -3.89
N VAL A 44 4.57 -2.65 -3.89
CA VAL A 44 3.44 -2.14 -4.67
C VAL A 44 3.93 -1.53 -5.97
N ASP A 45 4.90 -0.64 -5.91
CA ASP A 45 5.42 0.04 -7.09
C ASP A 45 6.81 0.58 -6.81
N THR A 46 7.55 0.86 -7.87
CA THR A 46 8.86 1.51 -7.77
C THR A 46 8.73 3.04 -7.76
N ASP A 47 7.56 3.57 -8.04
CA ASP A 47 7.31 5.01 -8.03
C ASP A 47 6.74 5.42 -6.68
N ARG A 48 7.57 6.07 -5.87
CA ARG A 48 7.18 6.54 -4.54
C ARG A 48 5.98 7.48 -4.59
N SER A 49 5.95 8.38 -5.56
CA SER A 49 4.86 9.36 -5.67
C SER A 49 3.52 8.68 -5.90
N ALA A 50 3.50 7.65 -6.73
CA ALA A 50 2.28 6.90 -7.00
C ALA A 50 1.79 6.19 -5.74
N VAL A 51 2.71 5.55 -5.01
CA VAL A 51 2.36 4.84 -3.78
C VAL A 51 1.89 5.82 -2.70
N GLN A 52 2.52 6.99 -2.63
CA GLN A 52 2.12 8.02 -1.67
C GLN A 52 0.69 8.50 -1.96
N ARG A 53 0.33 8.66 -3.24
CA ARG A 53 -1.04 9.03 -3.60
C ARG A 53 -2.04 7.94 -3.21
N LEU A 54 -1.66 6.68 -3.38
CA LEU A 54 -2.49 5.57 -2.94
C LEU A 54 -2.72 5.61 -1.43
N ALA A 55 -1.65 5.81 -0.67
CA ALA A 55 -1.74 5.87 0.79
C ALA A 55 -2.63 7.03 1.24
N GLU A 56 -2.50 8.18 0.59
CA GLU A 56 -3.35 9.34 0.92
C GLU A 56 -4.82 9.09 0.58
N ARG A 57 -5.08 8.45 -0.56
CA ARG A 57 -6.44 8.09 -0.95
C ARG A 57 -7.07 7.15 0.08
N LEU A 58 -6.32 6.14 0.51
CA LEU A 58 -6.82 5.19 1.49
C LEU A 58 -7.02 5.85 2.85
N ARG A 59 -6.15 6.77 3.22
CA ARG A 59 -6.29 7.52 4.46
C ARG A 59 -7.58 8.35 4.45
N CYS A 60 -7.87 9.00 3.34
CA CYS A 60 -9.07 9.83 3.22
C CYS A 60 -10.34 8.99 3.11
N THR A 61 -10.26 7.84 2.44
CA THR A 61 -11.42 6.99 2.20
C THR A 61 -11.78 6.16 3.41
N GLN A 62 -10.80 5.75 4.21
CA GLN A 62 -10.99 4.89 5.38
C GLN A 62 -11.84 3.68 5.05
N PRO A 63 -11.44 2.85 4.06
CA PRO A 63 -12.25 1.72 3.63
C PRO A 63 -12.31 0.64 4.70
N GLU A 64 -13.28 -0.26 4.58
CA GLU A 64 -13.37 -1.41 5.48
C GLU A 64 -12.17 -2.33 5.27
N PRO A 65 -11.64 -2.95 6.33
CA PRO A 65 -10.47 -3.82 6.22
C PRO A 65 -10.61 -4.94 5.20
N CYS A 66 -11.81 -5.46 5.01
CA CYS A 66 -12.02 -6.53 4.04
C CYS A 66 -11.78 -6.07 2.58
N LEU A 67 -11.73 -4.77 2.35
CA LEU A 67 -11.49 -4.21 1.01
C LEU A 67 -10.02 -3.85 0.78
N PHE A 68 -9.18 -3.90 1.80
CA PHE A 68 -7.79 -3.46 1.67
C PHE A 68 -7.05 -4.17 0.55
N GLU A 69 -7.10 -5.48 0.53
CA GLU A 69 -6.38 -6.25 -0.48
C GLU A 69 -6.89 -5.93 -1.88
N ASP A 70 -8.20 -5.88 -2.06
CA ASP A 70 -8.78 -5.58 -3.36
C ASP A 70 -8.36 -4.20 -3.86
N LEU A 71 -8.35 -3.19 -2.98
CA LEU A 71 -7.98 -1.84 -3.36
C LEU A 71 -6.51 -1.75 -3.74
N VAL A 72 -5.64 -2.42 -3.00
CA VAL A 72 -4.21 -2.43 -3.31
C VAL A 72 -3.95 -3.19 -4.61
N LEU A 73 -4.59 -4.32 -4.82
CA LEU A 73 -4.43 -5.08 -6.05
C LEU A 73 -4.96 -4.34 -7.26
N ASP A 74 -6.08 -3.64 -7.12
CA ASP A 74 -6.61 -2.79 -8.20
C ASP A 74 -5.61 -1.72 -8.60
N PHE A 75 -4.96 -1.10 -7.61
CA PHE A 75 -3.95 -0.10 -7.88
C PHE A 75 -2.77 -0.70 -8.63
N ILE A 76 -2.28 -1.86 -8.20
CA ILE A 76 -1.15 -2.53 -8.84
C ILE A 76 -1.49 -2.86 -10.30
N GLU A 77 -2.69 -3.37 -10.55
CA GLU A 77 -3.14 -3.66 -11.91
C GLU A 77 -3.24 -2.41 -12.76
N GLU A 78 -3.77 -1.34 -12.19
CA GLU A 78 -3.90 -0.06 -12.89
C GLU A 78 -2.53 0.48 -13.29
N MET A 79 -1.55 0.42 -12.39
CA MET A 79 -0.21 0.91 -12.69
C MET A 79 0.51 0.02 -13.70
N ALA A 80 0.29 -1.30 -13.64
CA ALA A 80 0.89 -2.22 -14.60
C ALA A 80 0.33 -2.03 -16.00
N GLY A 81 -0.92 -1.58 -16.11
CA GLY A 81 -1.55 -1.33 -17.39
C GLY A 81 -1.16 -0.03 -18.05
N LYS A 82 -0.44 0.84 -17.34
CA LYS A 82 -0.02 2.14 -17.86
C LYS A 82 1.40 2.10 -18.39
N VAL A 83 1.63 1.26 -19.33
CA VAL A 83 2.96 1.14 -19.90
C VAL A 83 3.10 1.95 -21.18
#